data_6f74e72df7cfd7f255421689232122f1
#
_entry.id   6f74e72df7cfd7f255421689232122f1
#
_cell.length_a   1.000
_cell.length_b   1.000
_cell.length_c   1.000
_cell.angle_alpha   90.00
_cell.angle_beta   90.00
_cell.angle_gamma   90.00
#
_symmetry.space_group_name_H-M   'P 1'
#
loop_
_entity.id
_entity.type
_entity.pdbx_description
1 polymer ?
#
loop_
_entity_poly.entity_id
_entity_poly.type
_entity_poly.pdbx_seq_one_letter_code
_entity_poly.pdbx_strand_id
1 'polypeptide(L)'
;MYELVQVSEKCYYINCPAKIGIYVADKDHVYLVDSGNDKDAGRKVRQILDKNGWHLTAILNTHSNADHIGGNKYLQGQTDCKVYSGGIEAAFTKYPVMEPSFLFGGYPCKDLRHKFLMAQESDVTDFSDASFPQEVEVIPLPGHFFDMVGFRMPDNVVFLAD
;
A
#
# COMPACT_ATOMS: atom_id res chain seq x y z
N MET A 1 15.35 -9.23 -3.06
CA MET A 1 15.17 -10.16 -1.92
C MET A 1 13.93 -9.69 -1.18
N TYR A 2 13.12 -10.58 -0.64
CA TYR A 2 11.95 -10.25 0.18
C TYR A 2 12.16 -10.88 1.54
N GLU A 3 12.59 -10.09 2.50
CA GLU A 3 12.94 -10.53 3.84
C GLU A 3 12.03 -9.86 4.86
N LEU A 4 11.41 -10.65 5.75
CA LEU A 4 10.60 -10.12 6.84
C LEU A 4 11.52 -9.70 8.00
N VAL A 5 11.42 -8.43 8.40
CA VAL A 5 12.22 -7.85 9.48
C VAL A 5 11.26 -7.36 10.57
N GLN A 6 11.49 -7.75 11.80
CA GLN A 6 10.73 -7.29 12.96
C GLN A 6 11.26 -5.95 13.47
N VAL A 7 10.36 -5.00 13.73
CA VAL A 7 10.66 -3.66 14.26
C VAL A 7 10.26 -3.56 15.73
N SER A 8 9.07 -4.07 16.06
CA SER A 8 8.52 -4.09 17.41
C SER A 8 7.81 -5.42 17.65
N GLU A 9 7.10 -5.55 18.76
CA GLU A 9 6.29 -6.75 19.06
C GLU A 9 5.25 -7.01 17.96
N LYS A 10 4.64 -5.94 17.40
CA LYS A 10 3.54 -6.02 16.44
C LYS A 10 3.86 -5.47 15.05
N CYS A 11 4.95 -4.73 14.89
CA CYS A 11 5.32 -4.14 13.62
C CYS A 11 6.49 -4.85 12.96
N TYR A 12 6.35 -5.03 11.66
CA TYR A 12 7.36 -5.62 10.78
C TYR A 12 7.45 -4.80 9.49
N TYR A 13 8.50 -5.01 8.73
CA TYR A 13 8.52 -4.61 7.33
C TYR A 13 9.12 -5.71 6.45
N ILE A 14 8.70 -5.73 5.20
CA ILE A 14 9.32 -6.57 4.18
C ILE A 14 10.40 -5.72 3.50
N ASN A 15 11.65 -6.19 3.61
CA ASN A 15 12.80 -5.57 2.96
C ASN A 15 12.81 -5.93 1.48
N CYS A 16 12.29 -5.04 0.65
CA CYS A 16 12.19 -5.13 -0.81
C CYS A 16 12.40 -3.73 -1.40
N PRO A 17 12.42 -3.54 -2.73
CA PRO A 17 12.71 -2.22 -3.32
C PRO A 17 11.87 -1.09 -2.74
N ALA A 18 10.56 -1.15 -2.85
CA ALA A 18 9.65 -0.32 -2.08
C ALA A 18 9.27 -1.06 -0.79
N LYS A 19 9.69 -0.56 0.38
CA LYS A 19 9.46 -1.25 1.66
C LYS A 19 7.95 -1.37 1.92
N ILE A 20 7.53 -2.50 2.45
CA ILE A 20 6.13 -2.76 2.79
C ILE A 20 6.03 -2.96 4.29
N GLY A 21 5.27 -2.11 4.96
CA GLY A 21 5.01 -2.25 6.39
C GLY A 21 3.98 -3.33 6.68
N ILE A 22 4.08 -3.95 7.86
CA ILE A 22 3.08 -4.89 8.39
C ILE A 22 2.83 -4.55 9.85
N TYR A 23 1.56 -4.44 10.22
CA TYR A 23 1.12 -4.34 11.59
C TYR A 23 0.20 -5.51 11.95
N VAL A 24 0.53 -6.24 13.00
CA VAL A 24 -0.30 -7.33 13.55
C VAL A 24 -1.29 -6.70 14.52
N ALA A 25 -2.50 -6.42 14.04
CA ALA A 25 -3.53 -5.72 14.81
C ALA A 25 -4.08 -6.58 15.94
N ASP A 26 -4.34 -7.83 15.61
CA ASP A 26 -4.93 -8.83 16.48
C ASP A 26 -4.21 -10.15 16.20
N LYS A 27 -4.36 -11.13 17.03
CA LYS A 27 -3.88 -12.52 16.95
C LYS A 27 -3.21 -12.93 15.62
N ASP A 28 -3.92 -12.83 14.52
CA ASP A 28 -3.52 -13.22 13.17
C ASP A 28 -3.99 -12.23 12.07
N HIS A 29 -4.74 -11.19 12.42
CA HIS A 29 -5.18 -10.16 11.48
C HIS A 29 -4.11 -9.09 11.31
N VAL A 30 -3.80 -8.77 10.06
CA VAL A 30 -2.75 -7.81 9.76
C VAL A 30 -3.23 -6.72 8.80
N TYR A 31 -2.60 -5.54 8.96
CA TYR A 31 -2.65 -4.46 7.99
C TYR A 31 -1.30 -4.37 7.28
N LEU A 32 -1.32 -4.11 5.98
CA LEU A 32 -0.14 -3.69 5.23
C LEU A 32 -0.08 -2.17 5.15
N VAL A 33 1.12 -1.63 5.16
CA VAL A 33 1.41 -0.27 4.69
C VAL A 33 2.09 -0.41 3.34
N ASP A 34 1.37 -0.04 2.29
CA ASP A 34 1.70 -0.27 0.89
C ASP A 34 1.73 -1.75 0.47
N SER A 35 1.94 -2.03 -0.81
CA SER A 35 1.83 -3.39 -1.37
C SER A 35 2.94 -3.77 -2.35
N GLY A 36 3.90 -2.86 -2.58
CA GLY A 36 5.01 -3.07 -3.50
C GLY A 36 4.66 -2.78 -4.96
N ASN A 37 5.63 -3.03 -5.83
CA ASN A 37 5.64 -2.45 -7.17
C ASN A 37 4.86 -3.23 -8.24
N ASP A 38 4.38 -4.43 -7.97
CA ASP A 38 3.63 -5.21 -8.97
C ASP A 38 2.93 -6.44 -8.37
N LYS A 39 2.27 -7.19 -9.24
CA LYS A 39 1.62 -8.46 -8.90
C LYS A 39 2.59 -9.47 -8.27
N ASP A 40 3.85 -9.49 -8.70
CA ASP A 40 4.83 -10.45 -8.15
C ASP A 40 5.27 -10.05 -6.74
N ALA A 41 5.33 -8.74 -6.45
CA ALA A 41 5.47 -8.25 -5.08
C ALA A 41 4.28 -8.72 -4.22
N GLY A 42 3.05 -8.53 -4.69
CA GLY A 42 1.83 -9.00 -4.01
C GLY A 42 1.85 -10.51 -3.74
N ARG A 43 2.31 -11.33 -4.69
CA ARG A 43 2.47 -12.79 -4.48
C ARG A 43 3.46 -13.12 -3.37
N LYS A 44 4.59 -12.43 -3.32
CA LYS A 44 5.61 -12.63 -2.28
C LYS A 44 5.12 -12.17 -0.91
N VAL A 45 4.41 -11.06 -0.85
CA VAL A 45 3.71 -10.62 0.36
C VAL A 45 2.76 -11.72 0.84
N ARG A 46 1.89 -12.22 -0.04
CA ARG A 46 0.95 -13.30 0.29
C ARG A 46 1.66 -14.54 0.86
N GLN A 47 2.76 -14.97 0.25
CA GLN A 47 3.54 -16.11 0.74
C GLN A 47 4.12 -15.87 2.15
N ILE A 48 4.56 -14.64 2.44
CA ILE A 48 5.04 -14.27 3.78
C ILE A 48 3.90 -14.32 4.80
N LEU A 49 2.74 -13.77 4.45
CA LEU A 49 1.56 -13.79 5.32
C LEU A 49 1.13 -15.23 5.62
N ASP A 50 0.99 -16.06 4.60
CA ASP A 50 0.58 -17.47 4.74
C ASP A 50 1.57 -18.26 5.61
N LYS A 51 2.88 -18.04 5.44
CA LYS A 51 3.92 -18.68 6.23
C LYS A 51 3.83 -18.35 7.72
N ASN A 52 3.36 -17.14 8.06
CA ASN A 52 3.20 -16.70 9.44
C ASN A 52 1.79 -16.93 9.99
N GLY A 53 0.86 -17.49 9.20
CA GLY A 53 -0.52 -17.68 9.59
C GLY A 53 -1.30 -16.38 9.72
N TRP A 54 -0.91 -15.33 8.99
CA TRP A 54 -1.52 -14.01 9.05
C TRP A 54 -2.58 -13.81 7.99
N HIS A 55 -3.69 -13.19 8.41
CA HIS A 55 -4.83 -12.85 7.56
C HIS A 55 -4.83 -11.35 7.24
N LEU A 56 -4.67 -11.02 5.97
CA LEU A 56 -4.71 -9.64 5.51
C LEU A 56 -6.14 -9.09 5.53
N THR A 57 -6.36 -8.02 6.27
CA THR A 57 -7.67 -7.36 6.39
C THR A 57 -7.69 -5.96 5.77
N ALA A 58 -6.55 -5.27 5.76
CA ALA A 58 -6.43 -3.94 5.20
C ALA A 58 -5.08 -3.69 4.54
N ILE A 59 -5.07 -2.88 3.47
CA ILE A 59 -3.89 -2.24 2.90
C ILE A 59 -4.07 -0.73 3.08
N LEU A 60 -3.11 -0.09 3.73
CA LEU A 60 -3.07 1.34 3.99
C LEU A 60 -2.05 1.95 3.02
N ASN A 61 -2.51 2.62 1.97
CA ASN A 61 -1.60 3.22 1.01
C ASN A 61 -1.13 4.59 1.48
N THR A 62 0.19 4.78 1.48
CA THR A 62 0.81 6.05 1.83
C THR A 62 0.65 7.08 0.72
N HIS A 63 0.82 6.66 -0.51
CA HIS A 63 0.62 7.43 -1.73
C HIS A 63 0.38 6.48 -2.91
N SER A 64 0.19 7.02 -4.11
CA SER A 64 -0.32 6.26 -5.26
C SER A 64 0.72 5.94 -6.33
N ASN A 65 2.02 6.14 -6.07
CA ASN A 65 3.03 5.73 -7.03
C ASN A 65 2.99 4.21 -7.25
N ALA A 66 3.26 3.79 -8.48
CA ALA A 66 3.07 2.40 -8.93
C ALA A 66 3.82 1.36 -8.08
N ASP A 67 4.98 1.72 -7.53
CA ASP A 67 5.80 0.85 -6.69
C ASP A 67 5.28 0.71 -5.25
N HIS A 68 4.29 1.49 -4.85
CA HIS A 68 3.61 1.40 -3.56
C HIS A 68 2.24 0.71 -3.64
N ILE A 69 1.55 0.86 -4.77
CA ILE A 69 0.19 0.31 -4.95
C ILE A 69 0.11 -0.90 -5.90
N GLY A 70 1.24 -1.31 -6.48
CA GLY A 70 1.29 -2.32 -7.54
C GLY A 70 0.79 -3.70 -7.16
N GLY A 71 0.86 -4.06 -5.87
CA GLY A 71 0.34 -5.32 -5.33
C GLY A 71 -1.14 -5.30 -4.96
N ASN A 72 -1.77 -4.12 -4.86
CA ASN A 72 -3.14 -3.96 -4.36
C ASN A 72 -4.14 -4.87 -5.06
N LYS A 73 -4.24 -4.79 -6.38
CA LYS A 73 -5.21 -5.56 -7.17
C LYS A 73 -5.12 -7.06 -6.94
N TYR A 74 -3.88 -7.57 -6.89
CA TYR A 74 -3.65 -8.99 -6.64
C TYR A 74 -4.08 -9.38 -5.22
N LEU A 75 -3.67 -8.62 -4.22
CA LEU A 75 -3.98 -8.92 -2.81
C LEU A 75 -5.47 -8.81 -2.53
N GLN A 76 -6.17 -7.78 -3.03
CA GLN A 76 -7.63 -7.69 -2.94
C GLN A 76 -8.33 -8.92 -3.51
N GLY A 77 -7.89 -9.37 -4.70
CA GLY A 77 -8.49 -10.55 -5.34
C GLY A 77 -8.18 -11.89 -4.66
N GLN A 78 -7.25 -11.91 -3.69
CA GLN A 78 -6.85 -13.12 -2.97
C GLN A 78 -7.33 -13.17 -1.52
N THR A 79 -7.68 -12.04 -0.93
CA THR A 79 -7.90 -11.93 0.53
C THR A 79 -9.17 -11.17 0.92
N ASP A 80 -9.88 -10.59 -0.04
CA ASP A 80 -11.03 -9.70 0.20
C ASP A 80 -10.69 -8.50 1.11
N CYS A 81 -9.39 -8.15 1.24
CA CYS A 81 -8.96 -7.01 2.05
C CYS A 81 -9.45 -5.69 1.46
N LYS A 82 -9.70 -4.70 2.32
CA LYS A 82 -9.94 -3.33 1.89
C LYS A 82 -8.62 -2.61 1.63
N VAL A 83 -8.60 -1.77 0.60
CA VAL A 83 -7.50 -0.82 0.37
C VAL A 83 -7.98 0.55 0.78
N TYR A 84 -7.20 1.23 1.61
CA TYR A 84 -7.48 2.58 2.06
C TYR A 84 -6.49 3.58 1.47
N SER A 85 -7.03 4.67 0.93
CA SER A 85 -6.27 5.80 0.40
C SER A 85 -7.15 7.03 0.47
N GLY A 86 -6.59 8.22 0.54
CA GLY A 86 -7.37 9.46 0.68
C GLY A 86 -7.05 10.48 -0.41
N GLY A 87 -7.89 11.48 -0.54
CA GLY A 87 -7.66 12.64 -1.40
C GLY A 87 -7.39 12.29 -2.86
N ILE A 88 -6.42 12.98 -3.44
CA ILE A 88 -5.99 12.80 -4.82
C ILE A 88 -5.36 11.40 -5.03
N GLU A 89 -4.68 10.85 -4.02
CA GLU A 89 -4.07 9.53 -4.07
C GLU A 89 -5.08 8.42 -4.34
N ALA A 90 -6.29 8.53 -3.78
CA ALA A 90 -7.39 7.61 -4.05
C ALA A 90 -7.80 7.63 -5.53
N ALA A 91 -7.81 8.81 -6.17
CA ALA A 91 -8.12 8.94 -7.59
C ALA A 91 -7.04 8.30 -8.47
N PHE A 92 -5.76 8.52 -8.17
CA PHE A 92 -4.63 7.90 -8.88
C PHE A 92 -4.64 6.38 -8.71
N THR A 93 -4.92 5.86 -7.51
CA THR A 93 -5.02 4.42 -7.25
C THR A 93 -6.16 3.77 -8.02
N LYS A 94 -7.30 4.46 -8.14
CA LYS A 94 -8.46 3.99 -8.91
C LYS A 94 -8.26 4.12 -10.42
N TYR A 95 -7.51 5.15 -10.85
CA TYR A 95 -7.22 5.43 -12.26
C TYR A 95 -5.70 5.56 -12.49
N PRO A 96 -4.93 4.47 -12.44
CA PRO A 96 -3.46 4.51 -12.42
C PRO A 96 -2.81 5.14 -13.66
N VAL A 97 -3.54 5.28 -14.76
CA VAL A 97 -3.07 6.02 -15.94
C VAL A 97 -2.79 7.49 -15.65
N MET A 98 -3.33 8.01 -14.55
CA MET A 98 -3.09 9.39 -14.10
C MET A 98 -1.63 9.63 -13.74
N GLU A 99 -0.92 8.65 -13.15
CA GLU A 99 0.49 8.79 -12.78
C GLU A 99 1.37 9.09 -14.00
N PRO A 100 1.47 8.23 -15.02
CA PRO A 100 2.27 8.56 -16.21
C PRO A 100 1.70 9.76 -17.00
N SER A 101 0.40 10.04 -16.95
CA SER A 101 -0.17 11.25 -17.55
C SER A 101 0.33 12.51 -16.84
N PHE A 102 0.39 12.50 -15.53
CA PHE A 102 0.93 13.60 -14.74
C PHE A 102 2.43 13.79 -14.98
N LEU A 103 3.20 12.71 -14.95
CA LEU A 103 4.65 12.75 -15.11
C LEU A 103 5.09 13.24 -16.51
N PHE A 104 4.33 12.92 -17.54
CA PHE A 104 4.70 13.20 -18.94
C PHE A 104 3.80 14.22 -19.64
N GLY A 105 2.84 14.80 -18.94
CA GLY A 105 2.05 15.94 -19.42
C GLY A 105 0.97 15.63 -20.44
N GLY A 106 0.45 14.40 -20.47
CA GLY A 106 -0.64 14.02 -21.37
C GLY A 106 -0.93 12.52 -21.35
N TYR A 107 -1.89 12.05 -22.16
CA TYR A 107 -2.18 10.62 -22.23
C TYR A 107 -0.95 9.84 -22.70
N PRO A 108 -0.43 8.93 -21.88
CA PRO A 108 0.86 8.30 -22.12
C PRO A 108 0.80 7.31 -23.30
N CYS A 109 1.84 7.28 -24.10
CA CYS A 109 2.02 6.25 -25.12
C CYS A 109 2.21 4.86 -24.47
N LYS A 110 2.18 3.79 -25.28
CA LYS A 110 2.24 2.41 -24.77
C LYS A 110 3.49 2.16 -23.93
N ASP A 111 4.63 2.72 -24.32
CA ASP A 111 5.92 2.50 -23.65
C ASP A 111 5.99 3.15 -22.26
N LEU A 112 5.16 4.16 -22.01
CA LEU A 112 5.03 4.81 -20.70
C LEU A 112 3.93 4.20 -19.81
N ARG A 113 3.21 3.19 -20.30
CA ARG A 113 2.16 2.48 -19.56
C ARG A 113 2.62 1.10 -19.07
N HIS A 114 3.84 1.01 -18.60
CA HIS A 114 4.39 -0.24 -18.04
C HIS A 114 4.29 -0.26 -16.51
N LYS A 115 4.47 -1.43 -15.91
CA LYS A 115 4.26 -1.70 -14.49
C LYS A 115 5.04 -0.82 -13.49
N PHE A 116 6.11 -0.17 -13.91
CA PHE A 116 6.90 0.74 -13.06
C PHE A 116 6.36 2.17 -13.05
N LEU A 117 5.42 2.49 -13.94
CA LEU A 117 4.80 3.81 -14.05
C LEU A 117 3.26 3.74 -13.95
N MET A 118 2.70 2.54 -14.00
CA MET A 118 1.25 2.35 -13.99
C MET A 118 0.90 1.03 -13.32
N ALA A 119 0.37 1.10 -12.12
CA ALA A 119 -0.18 -0.04 -11.41
C ALA A 119 -1.47 -0.56 -12.09
N GLN A 120 -2.00 -1.67 -11.62
CA GLN A 120 -3.36 -2.08 -11.96
C GLN A 120 -4.36 -1.34 -11.08
N GLU A 121 -5.47 -0.92 -11.66
CA GLU A 121 -6.57 -0.31 -10.91
C GLU A 121 -7.04 -1.20 -9.74
N SER A 122 -7.31 -0.59 -8.61
CA SER A 122 -7.84 -1.27 -7.44
C SER A 122 -8.97 -0.45 -6.81
N ASP A 123 -9.89 -1.14 -6.14
CA ASP A 123 -10.95 -0.49 -5.39
C ASP A 123 -10.37 0.12 -4.13
N VAL A 124 -10.72 1.38 -3.87
CA VAL A 124 -10.23 2.14 -2.71
C VAL A 124 -11.38 2.64 -1.87
N THR A 125 -11.15 2.63 -0.56
CA THR A 125 -12.00 3.21 0.47
C THR A 125 -11.26 4.41 1.07
N ASP A 126 -11.96 5.52 1.30
CA ASP A 126 -11.37 6.71 1.91
C ASP A 126 -11.06 6.49 3.40
N PHE A 127 -10.02 7.16 3.93
CA PHE A 127 -9.65 7.10 5.35
C PHE A 127 -10.76 7.57 6.30
N SER A 128 -11.70 8.39 5.83
CA SER A 128 -12.87 8.84 6.61
C SER A 128 -13.98 7.81 6.72
N ASP A 129 -13.91 6.71 5.99
CA ASP A 129 -14.89 5.62 6.09
C ASP A 129 -14.83 4.97 7.48
N ALA A 130 -16.01 4.67 8.04
CA ALA A 130 -16.13 4.07 9.37
C ALA A 130 -15.44 2.70 9.51
N SER A 131 -15.11 2.04 8.42
CA SER A 131 -14.38 0.76 8.40
C SER A 131 -12.86 0.93 8.44
N PHE A 132 -12.33 2.15 8.38
CA PHE A 132 -10.90 2.41 8.55
C PHE A 132 -10.47 2.01 9.98
N PRO A 133 -9.31 1.35 10.16
CA PRO A 133 -8.79 0.99 11.47
C PRO A 133 -8.62 2.22 12.38
N GLN A 134 -9.51 2.40 13.36
CA GLN A 134 -9.57 3.59 14.19
C GLN A 134 -8.36 3.76 15.14
N GLU A 135 -7.62 2.68 15.38
CA GLU A 135 -6.39 2.66 16.18
C GLU A 135 -5.17 3.18 15.43
N VAL A 136 -5.26 3.35 14.10
CA VAL A 136 -4.17 3.85 13.26
C VAL A 136 -4.31 5.36 13.07
N GLU A 137 -3.26 6.09 13.40
CA GLU A 137 -3.21 7.54 13.16
C GLU A 137 -2.69 7.82 11.75
N VAL A 138 -3.43 8.61 10.98
CA VAL A 138 -3.02 9.10 9.66
C VAL A 138 -2.27 10.41 9.82
N ILE A 139 -1.04 10.48 9.35
CA ILE A 139 -0.16 11.66 9.44
C ILE A 139 -0.01 12.27 8.04
N PRO A 140 -0.52 13.48 7.78
CA PRO A 140 -0.32 14.15 6.49
C PRO A 140 1.16 14.45 6.22
N LEU A 141 1.66 14.04 5.06
CA LEU A 141 3.05 14.23 4.62
C LEU A 141 3.11 14.67 3.14
N PRO A 142 2.42 15.78 2.77
CA PRO A 142 2.43 16.23 1.38
C PRO A 142 3.82 16.69 0.97
N GLY A 143 4.22 16.42 -0.29
CA GLY A 143 5.50 16.89 -0.82
C GLY A 143 6.11 15.98 -1.86
N HIS A 144 6.37 14.72 -1.54
CA HIS A 144 6.78 13.72 -2.51
C HIS A 144 5.65 13.46 -3.53
N PHE A 145 4.42 13.27 -3.04
CA PHE A 145 3.22 13.25 -3.86
C PHE A 145 2.13 14.14 -3.23
N PHE A 146 0.95 14.28 -3.84
CA PHE A 146 -0.05 15.31 -3.51
C PHE A 146 -0.54 15.26 -2.06
N ASP A 147 -1.28 14.19 -1.73
CA ASP A 147 -1.89 13.96 -0.42
C ASP A 147 -1.24 12.77 0.30
N MET A 148 0.07 12.59 0.09
CA MET A 148 0.82 11.53 0.75
C MET A 148 0.65 11.58 2.26
N VAL A 149 0.58 10.41 2.88
CA VAL A 149 0.43 10.23 4.32
C VAL A 149 1.45 9.22 4.85
N GLY A 150 1.74 9.32 6.15
CA GLY A 150 2.33 8.25 6.94
C GLY A 150 1.31 7.67 7.91
N PHE A 151 1.66 6.57 8.54
CA PHE A 151 0.80 5.89 9.52
C PHE A 151 1.54 5.65 10.81
N ARG A 152 0.97 6.09 11.95
CA ARG A 152 1.45 5.71 13.27
C ARG A 152 0.59 4.57 13.80
N MET A 153 1.26 3.47 14.16
CA MET A 153 0.64 2.31 14.77
C MET A 153 0.51 2.45 16.29
N PRO A 154 -0.38 1.70 16.95
CA PRO A 154 -0.60 1.80 18.41
C PRO A 154 0.64 1.61 19.27
N ASP A 155 1.65 0.89 18.80
CA ASP A 155 2.93 0.68 19.48
C ASP A 155 3.98 1.77 19.18
N ASN A 156 3.54 2.91 18.64
CA ASN A 156 4.35 4.08 18.26
C ASN A 156 5.37 3.85 17.13
N VAL A 157 5.29 2.76 16.41
CA VAL A 157 6.01 2.62 15.14
C VAL A 157 5.34 3.48 14.09
N VAL A 158 6.13 4.20 13.31
CA VAL A 158 5.64 5.08 12.25
C VAL A 158 6.20 4.63 10.90
N PHE A 159 5.32 4.47 9.92
CA PHE A 159 5.68 4.22 8.54
C PHE A 159 5.48 5.52 7.75
N LEU A 160 6.56 6.08 7.21
CA LEU A 160 6.57 7.41 6.59
C LEU A 160 6.63 7.36 5.05
N ALA A 161 6.89 6.18 4.48
CA ALA A 161 7.12 5.97 3.05
C ALA A 161 8.33 6.79 2.51
N ASP A 162 8.16 7.51 1.40
CA ASP A 162 9.24 8.21 0.67
C ASP A 162 9.39 9.68 1.08
#